data_44335e3cdb7c946f03175d05a159e5f8
#
_entry.id   44335e3cdb7c946f03175d05a159e5f8
#
_cell.length_a   1.000
_cell.length_b   1.000
_cell.length_c   1.000
_cell.angle_alpha   90.00
_cell.angle_beta   90.00
_cell.angle_gamma   90.00
#
_symmetry.space_group_name_H-M   'P 1'
#
loop_
_entity.id
_entity.type
_entity.pdbx_description
1 polymer ?
#
loop_
_entity_poly.entity_id
_entity_poly.type
_entity_poly.pdbx_seq_one_letter_code
_entity_poly.pdbx_strand_id
1 'polypeptide(L)'
;MAKEIKYDMKAREAMLNGVKTLADAVVVTLGPKGRNVVLEKSWGSPTVTKDGVTVAKEIELENKFENMGAQMVKEVASKTSDMAGDGTTTATILARSIYEEGQKLVAAGNNPMAIKRGIDKAVEVAVKELHKISKPTKDQREIAQVGTISANNDETIGNIIAEAMNKVGKEGVITVEEAKAIETSLEVVEGMQFDRGYLSPYFVTDAEKMISSLEDPFILINEKKISSMKDLLPILEQIAKMGKPLVIIAEDVEGEALATLVVNKLRGTLNVAAVKAPGFGDRRKAMLEDIAILTGGQVVSEDLGIKLENLALTDLGQAKRITIDKDNTTIVDGAGTRAALEGRVKQIRAQIDETTSDYDREKLQERLAKLIGGVAVINVGAATETEMKEKKARVEDALNATRAAVEEGIVPGGGVALVRCLDALEKIKIKADQKLGVKVVIRAVEEPLRQIANNAGFEGSVVIDKVKNGEGAFGFNAETNVYEDLIKAGVIDPTKVVRYALQNAGSVASLMLTTEAMVAEKPEEKPEMMPGAGGMGGGMGGGGMGGMGGMM
;
A
#
# COMPACT_ATOMS: atom_id res chain seq x y z
N MET A 1 4.96 -15.24 -30.70
CA MET A 1 4.92 -13.82 -31.12
C MET A 1 6.35 -13.36 -31.41
N ALA A 2 6.56 -12.60 -32.50
CA ALA A 2 7.85 -12.00 -32.81
C ALA A 2 8.20 -10.93 -31.78
N LYS A 3 9.51 -10.74 -31.51
CA LYS A 3 10.00 -9.70 -30.60
C LYS A 3 10.65 -8.59 -31.40
N GLU A 4 10.45 -7.35 -30.96
CA GLU A 4 11.19 -6.16 -31.39
C GLU A 4 12.22 -5.83 -30.33
N ILE A 5 13.44 -5.50 -30.75
CA ILE A 5 14.55 -5.20 -29.84
C ILE A 5 15.09 -3.81 -30.16
N LYS A 6 15.22 -2.97 -29.14
CA LYS A 6 15.93 -1.69 -29.24
C LYS A 6 17.20 -1.74 -28.42
N TYR A 7 18.24 -1.11 -28.91
CA TYR A 7 19.56 -1.06 -28.29
C TYR A 7 20.03 0.38 -28.11
N ASP A 8 21.04 0.54 -27.27
CA ASP A 8 21.80 1.78 -27.10
C ASP A 8 20.92 3.03 -26.85
N MET A 9 21.21 4.07 -27.58
CA MET A 9 20.52 5.38 -27.45
C MET A 9 19.02 5.28 -27.69
N LYS A 10 18.57 4.47 -28.66
CA LYS A 10 17.14 4.32 -28.96
C LYS A 10 16.36 3.67 -27.82
N ALA A 11 16.97 2.70 -27.15
CA ALA A 11 16.37 2.06 -25.97
C ALA A 11 16.27 3.06 -24.81
N ARG A 12 17.36 3.76 -24.53
CA ARG A 12 17.44 4.73 -23.42
C ARG A 12 16.52 5.94 -23.62
N GLU A 13 16.41 6.45 -24.86
CA GLU A 13 15.51 7.56 -25.19
C GLU A 13 14.04 7.17 -24.99
N ALA A 14 13.63 6.01 -25.50
CA ALA A 14 12.27 5.51 -25.29
C ALA A 14 11.97 5.33 -23.80
N MET A 15 12.88 4.74 -23.04
CA MET A 15 12.73 4.59 -21.59
C MET A 15 12.59 5.95 -20.90
N LEU A 16 13.43 6.94 -21.26
CA LEU A 16 13.36 8.29 -20.68
C LEU A 16 12.04 8.98 -20.97
N ASN A 17 11.52 8.85 -22.18
CA ASN A 17 10.23 9.43 -22.54
C ASN A 17 9.10 8.84 -21.67
N GLY A 18 9.10 7.53 -21.47
CA GLY A 18 8.14 6.88 -20.60
C GLY A 18 8.23 7.35 -19.14
N VAL A 19 9.45 7.44 -18.60
CA VAL A 19 9.72 7.98 -17.26
C VAL A 19 9.19 9.41 -17.11
N LYS A 20 9.47 10.28 -18.09
CA LYS A 20 9.03 11.69 -18.09
C LYS A 20 7.51 11.78 -18.14
N THR A 21 6.88 11.07 -19.06
CA THR A 21 5.42 11.12 -19.26
C THR A 21 4.68 10.74 -17.97
N LEU A 22 5.09 9.66 -17.31
CA LEU A 22 4.49 9.29 -16.04
C LEU A 22 4.79 10.32 -14.95
N ALA A 23 6.05 10.71 -14.79
CA ALA A 23 6.45 11.64 -13.74
C ALA A 23 5.75 13.00 -13.90
N ASP A 24 5.61 13.53 -15.10
CA ASP A 24 4.94 14.83 -15.37
C ASP A 24 3.46 14.81 -14.93
N ALA A 25 2.77 13.68 -15.07
CA ALA A 25 1.41 13.54 -14.58
C ALA A 25 1.34 13.47 -13.05
N VAL A 26 2.36 12.88 -12.38
CA VAL A 26 2.37 12.69 -10.94
C VAL A 26 2.86 13.92 -10.18
N VAL A 27 3.89 14.63 -10.68
CA VAL A 27 4.56 15.72 -9.95
C VAL A 27 3.67 16.92 -9.66
N VAL A 28 2.59 17.12 -10.43
CA VAL A 28 1.64 18.22 -10.24
C VAL A 28 0.87 18.11 -8.92
N THR A 29 0.83 16.93 -8.31
CA THR A 29 0.12 16.68 -7.05
C THR A 29 0.94 17.05 -5.82
N LEU A 30 2.27 17.27 -5.94
CA LEU A 30 3.17 17.43 -4.81
C LEU A 30 2.98 18.75 -4.07
N GLY A 31 2.95 18.65 -2.75
CA GLY A 31 2.97 19.78 -1.81
C GLY A 31 1.58 20.39 -1.55
N PRO A 32 1.50 21.39 -0.65
CA PRO A 32 0.22 21.96 -0.20
C PRO A 32 -0.56 22.63 -1.35
N LYS A 33 0.14 23.19 -2.33
CA LYS A 33 -0.47 23.78 -3.54
C LYS A 33 -0.45 22.84 -4.74
N GLY A 34 -0.25 21.54 -4.52
CA GLY A 34 -0.43 20.50 -5.52
C GLY A 34 -1.88 20.46 -6.03
N ARG A 35 -2.05 20.01 -7.27
CA ARG A 35 -3.35 20.00 -7.97
C ARG A 35 -3.85 18.58 -8.14
N ASN A 36 -5.16 18.46 -8.28
CA ASN A 36 -5.81 17.20 -8.58
C ASN A 36 -5.52 16.75 -10.01
N VAL A 37 -5.46 15.44 -10.21
CA VAL A 37 -5.48 14.76 -11.50
C VAL A 37 -6.83 14.08 -11.67
N VAL A 38 -7.40 14.16 -12.86
CA VAL A 38 -8.66 13.49 -13.20
C VAL A 38 -8.33 12.25 -14.03
N LEU A 39 -8.81 11.10 -13.56
CA LEU A 39 -8.57 9.79 -14.16
C LEU A 39 -9.87 9.28 -14.77
N GLU A 40 -9.83 8.89 -16.06
CA GLU A 40 -10.93 8.21 -16.70
C GLU A 40 -11.15 6.82 -16.09
N LYS A 41 -12.40 6.42 -15.94
CA LYS A 41 -12.77 5.05 -15.58
C LYS A 41 -13.54 4.41 -16.72
N SER A 42 -13.27 3.15 -17.00
CA SER A 42 -14.01 2.37 -18.01
C SER A 42 -15.51 2.29 -17.72
N TRP A 43 -15.90 2.41 -16.44
CA TRP A 43 -17.28 2.42 -15.97
C TRP A 43 -17.42 3.40 -14.80
N GLY A 44 -18.50 4.19 -14.79
CA GLY A 44 -18.78 5.16 -13.75
C GLY A 44 -18.21 6.56 -14.00
N SER A 45 -18.18 7.36 -12.94
CA SER A 45 -17.64 8.73 -13.01
C SER A 45 -16.11 8.75 -12.96
N PRO A 46 -15.46 9.74 -13.60
CA PRO A 46 -14.02 9.94 -13.47
C PRO A 46 -13.61 10.06 -12.00
N THR A 47 -12.43 9.54 -11.67
CA THR A 47 -11.84 9.69 -10.35
C THR A 47 -11.00 10.97 -10.30
N VAL A 48 -11.16 11.76 -9.24
CA VAL A 48 -10.34 12.95 -8.97
C VAL A 48 -9.47 12.64 -7.77
N THR A 49 -8.15 12.77 -7.92
CA THR A 49 -7.21 12.41 -6.87
C THR A 49 -5.97 13.30 -6.84
N LYS A 50 -5.34 13.42 -5.66
CA LYS A 50 -3.99 13.96 -5.48
C LYS A 50 -2.97 12.87 -5.13
N ASP A 51 -3.42 11.63 -4.92
CA ASP A 51 -2.52 10.53 -4.58
C ASP A 51 -1.65 10.13 -5.78
N GLY A 52 -0.33 10.22 -5.59
CA GLY A 52 0.65 9.95 -6.64
C GLY A 52 0.69 8.50 -7.09
N VAL A 53 0.44 7.52 -6.21
CA VAL A 53 0.44 6.11 -6.61
C VAL A 53 -0.79 5.76 -7.43
N THR A 54 -1.96 6.31 -7.09
CA THR A 54 -3.18 6.13 -7.86
C THR A 54 -3.02 6.70 -9.27
N VAL A 55 -2.46 7.92 -9.39
CA VAL A 55 -2.16 8.50 -10.71
C VAL A 55 -1.16 7.62 -11.48
N ALA A 56 -0.07 7.19 -10.84
CA ALA A 56 0.95 6.37 -11.49
C ALA A 56 0.39 5.02 -11.99
N LYS A 57 -0.51 4.38 -11.24
CA LYS A 57 -1.11 3.09 -11.58
C LYS A 57 -1.98 3.14 -12.84
N GLU A 58 -2.66 4.24 -13.10
CA GLU A 58 -3.54 4.40 -14.26
C GLU A 58 -2.79 4.74 -15.56
N ILE A 59 -1.50 5.14 -15.48
CA ILE A 59 -0.76 5.52 -16.69
C ILE A 59 -0.27 4.28 -17.43
N GLU A 60 -0.73 4.15 -18.66
CA GLU A 60 -0.29 3.15 -19.63
C GLU A 60 -0.06 3.82 -20.98
N LEU A 61 1.09 3.54 -21.61
CA LEU A 61 1.50 4.18 -22.83
C LEU A 61 1.37 3.22 -24.00
N GLU A 62 0.90 3.73 -25.14
CA GLU A 62 0.72 2.95 -26.38
C GLU A 62 2.04 2.37 -26.90
N ASN A 63 3.11 3.15 -26.85
CA ASN A 63 4.45 2.68 -27.22
C ASN A 63 5.02 1.75 -26.14
N LYS A 64 5.13 0.46 -26.46
CA LYS A 64 5.58 -0.58 -25.51
C LYS A 64 6.94 -0.29 -24.88
N PHE A 65 7.88 0.33 -25.59
CA PHE A 65 9.20 0.67 -25.06
C PHE A 65 9.14 1.86 -24.08
N GLU A 66 8.34 2.87 -24.40
CA GLU A 66 8.09 3.99 -23.48
C GLU A 66 7.32 3.50 -22.26
N ASN A 67 6.34 2.61 -22.48
CA ASN A 67 5.57 2.01 -21.38
C ASN A 67 6.46 1.23 -20.41
N MET A 68 7.52 0.55 -20.87
CA MET A 68 8.48 -0.09 -19.96
C MET A 68 9.13 0.93 -19.02
N GLY A 69 9.51 2.13 -19.53
CA GLY A 69 10.05 3.20 -18.69
C GLY A 69 9.02 3.71 -17.67
N ALA A 70 7.79 3.90 -18.08
CA ALA A 70 6.69 4.26 -17.20
C ALA A 70 6.45 3.19 -16.12
N GLN A 71 6.41 1.90 -16.50
CA GLN A 71 6.22 0.79 -15.57
C GLN A 71 7.33 0.69 -14.51
N MET A 72 8.58 0.99 -14.86
CA MET A 72 9.69 1.01 -13.88
C MET A 72 9.49 2.09 -12.81
N VAL A 73 9.02 3.28 -13.18
CA VAL A 73 8.72 4.36 -12.21
C VAL A 73 7.43 4.07 -11.43
N LYS A 74 6.44 3.44 -12.05
CA LYS A 74 5.24 2.92 -11.38
C LYS A 74 5.61 1.94 -10.27
N GLU A 75 6.59 1.07 -10.50
CA GLU A 75 7.12 0.15 -9.48
C GLU A 75 7.75 0.91 -8.31
N VAL A 76 8.47 2.02 -8.56
CA VAL A 76 9.02 2.88 -7.49
C VAL A 76 7.92 3.43 -6.60
N ALA A 77 6.86 3.98 -7.21
CA ALA A 77 5.72 4.53 -6.47
C ALA A 77 5.00 3.44 -5.66
N SER A 78 4.71 2.29 -6.29
CA SER A 78 4.02 1.17 -5.63
C SER A 78 4.83 0.60 -4.45
N LYS A 79 6.13 0.34 -4.62
CA LYS A 79 6.98 -0.12 -3.52
C LYS A 79 7.09 0.88 -2.37
N THR A 80 7.10 2.17 -2.68
CA THR A 80 7.15 3.22 -1.64
C THR A 80 5.84 3.24 -0.86
N SER A 81 4.70 3.12 -1.53
CA SER A 81 3.40 2.95 -0.90
C SER A 81 3.37 1.71 0.00
N ASP A 82 3.81 0.55 -0.49
CA ASP A 82 3.80 -0.72 0.26
C ASP A 82 4.66 -0.67 1.54
N MET A 83 5.81 0.02 1.51
CA MET A 83 6.78 0.03 2.60
C MET A 83 6.58 1.17 3.60
N ALA A 84 6.08 2.31 3.16
CA ALA A 84 5.96 3.51 3.97
C ALA A 84 4.54 4.12 3.98
N GLY A 85 3.67 3.67 3.08
CA GLY A 85 2.28 4.10 2.97
C GLY A 85 2.09 5.53 2.44
N ASP A 86 3.18 6.27 2.18
CA ASP A 86 3.18 7.64 1.70
C ASP A 86 4.50 7.92 0.94
N GLY A 87 4.69 9.15 0.39
CA GLY A 87 5.91 9.58 -0.28
C GLY A 87 6.05 9.12 -1.73
N THR A 88 5.01 8.62 -2.34
CA THR A 88 4.99 8.06 -3.69
C THR A 88 5.35 9.07 -4.76
N THR A 89 4.84 10.30 -4.64
CA THR A 89 5.17 11.43 -5.55
C THR A 89 6.64 11.84 -5.40
N THR A 90 7.16 11.94 -4.17
CA THR A 90 8.57 12.24 -3.89
C THR A 90 9.49 11.17 -4.50
N ALA A 91 9.14 9.90 -4.35
CA ALA A 91 9.89 8.78 -4.92
C ALA A 91 9.92 8.83 -6.46
N THR A 92 8.80 9.17 -7.08
CA THR A 92 8.67 9.35 -8.54
C THR A 92 9.58 10.48 -9.05
N ILE A 93 9.59 11.63 -8.37
CA ILE A 93 10.44 12.78 -8.71
C ILE A 93 11.93 12.42 -8.58
N LEU A 94 12.30 11.77 -7.50
CA LEU A 94 13.68 11.34 -7.27
C LEU A 94 14.13 10.33 -8.34
N ALA A 95 13.29 9.33 -8.67
CA ALA A 95 13.61 8.34 -9.69
C ALA A 95 13.80 8.99 -11.08
N ARG A 96 12.89 9.90 -11.47
CA ARG A 96 13.03 10.69 -12.68
C ARG A 96 14.33 11.45 -12.71
N SER A 97 14.64 12.22 -11.67
CA SER A 97 15.83 13.06 -11.62
C SER A 97 17.12 12.24 -11.64
N ILE A 98 17.19 11.14 -10.87
CA ILE A 98 18.35 10.24 -10.88
C ILE A 98 18.55 9.64 -12.28
N TYR A 99 17.48 9.17 -12.91
CA TYR A 99 17.58 8.57 -14.24
C TYR A 99 17.95 9.60 -15.30
N GLU A 100 17.33 10.77 -15.32
CA GLU A 100 17.57 11.85 -16.31
C GLU A 100 19.01 12.37 -16.21
N GLU A 101 19.50 12.69 -15.01
CA GLU A 101 20.86 13.15 -14.82
C GLU A 101 21.90 12.05 -15.08
N GLY A 102 21.62 10.83 -14.65
CA GLY A 102 22.48 9.68 -14.91
C GLY A 102 22.60 9.36 -16.41
N GLN A 103 21.49 9.43 -17.16
CA GLN A 103 21.49 9.19 -18.60
C GLN A 103 22.33 10.19 -19.38
N LYS A 104 22.34 11.47 -19.00
CA LYS A 104 23.22 12.48 -19.61
C LYS A 104 24.69 12.06 -19.54
N LEU A 105 25.09 11.49 -18.40
CA LEU A 105 26.46 11.02 -18.17
C LEU A 105 26.77 9.72 -18.96
N VAL A 106 25.82 8.79 -19.04
CA VAL A 106 25.96 7.57 -19.84
C VAL A 106 26.06 7.92 -21.33
N ALA A 107 25.23 8.83 -21.82
CA ALA A 107 25.28 9.34 -23.21
C ALA A 107 26.60 10.05 -23.52
N ALA A 108 27.24 10.67 -22.52
CA ALA A 108 28.57 11.26 -22.63
C ALA A 108 29.74 10.22 -22.60
N GLY A 109 29.41 8.91 -22.60
CA GLY A 109 30.41 7.82 -22.67
C GLY A 109 30.95 7.36 -21.32
N ASN A 110 30.36 7.77 -20.19
CA ASN A 110 30.79 7.31 -18.88
C ASN A 110 30.24 5.91 -18.58
N ASN A 111 30.98 5.12 -17.80
CA ASN A 111 30.62 3.75 -17.46
C ASN A 111 29.37 3.70 -16.55
N PRO A 112 28.23 3.14 -17.00
CA PRO A 112 26.99 3.09 -16.24
C PRO A 112 27.10 2.29 -14.94
N MET A 113 27.94 1.24 -14.90
CA MET A 113 28.17 0.44 -13.69
C MET A 113 28.95 1.22 -12.62
N ALA A 114 29.84 2.14 -13.03
CA ALA A 114 30.53 3.02 -12.09
C ALA A 114 29.59 4.08 -11.53
N ILE A 115 28.75 4.67 -12.39
CA ILE A 115 27.69 5.62 -12.00
C ILE A 115 26.75 4.96 -11.00
N LYS A 116 26.24 3.73 -11.29
CA LYS A 116 25.39 2.97 -10.38
C LYS A 116 26.03 2.81 -9.00
N ARG A 117 27.28 2.34 -8.91
CA ARG A 117 27.97 2.20 -7.63
C ARG A 117 28.11 3.52 -6.88
N GLY A 118 28.25 4.63 -7.60
CA GLY A 118 28.26 5.97 -7.02
C GLY A 118 26.90 6.36 -6.46
N ILE A 119 25.81 6.08 -7.18
CA ILE A 119 24.42 6.29 -6.71
C ILE A 119 24.14 5.46 -5.47
N ASP A 120 24.43 4.16 -5.50
CA ASP A 120 24.21 3.24 -4.37
C ASP A 120 24.91 3.76 -3.10
N LYS A 121 26.19 4.22 -3.25
CA LYS A 121 26.94 4.79 -2.12
C LYS A 121 26.38 6.10 -1.62
N ALA A 122 25.93 6.97 -2.51
CA ALA A 122 25.33 8.25 -2.14
C ALA A 122 24.02 8.05 -1.39
N VAL A 123 23.16 7.15 -1.86
CA VAL A 123 21.90 6.78 -1.18
C VAL A 123 22.18 6.25 0.22
N GLU A 124 23.16 5.33 0.38
CA GLU A 124 23.56 4.82 1.70
C GLU A 124 23.97 5.95 2.67
N VAL A 125 24.76 6.93 2.19
CA VAL A 125 25.20 8.05 3.02
C VAL A 125 24.06 9.00 3.36
N ALA A 126 23.19 9.32 2.39
CA ALA A 126 22.03 10.15 2.62
C ALA A 126 21.06 9.53 3.63
N VAL A 127 20.81 8.22 3.55
CA VAL A 127 19.98 7.50 4.53
C VAL A 127 20.58 7.57 5.94
N LYS A 128 21.90 7.40 6.08
CA LYS A 128 22.57 7.55 7.38
C LYS A 128 22.43 8.97 7.93
N GLU A 129 22.47 9.97 7.06
CA GLU A 129 22.31 11.37 7.47
C GLU A 129 20.85 11.67 7.86
N LEU A 130 19.87 11.15 7.12
CA LEU A 130 18.46 11.25 7.49
C LEU A 130 18.19 10.68 8.89
N HIS A 131 18.76 9.52 9.22
CA HIS A 131 18.65 8.98 10.58
C HIS A 131 19.30 9.85 11.67
N LYS A 132 20.40 10.56 11.37
CA LYS A 132 21.04 11.46 12.34
C LYS A 132 20.22 12.71 12.62
N ILE A 133 19.57 13.28 11.60
CA ILE A 133 18.72 14.46 11.75
C ILE A 133 17.31 14.13 12.24
N SER A 134 16.94 12.85 12.19
CA SER A 134 15.65 12.36 12.68
C SER A 134 15.47 12.61 14.17
N LYS A 135 14.27 13.04 14.55
CA LYS A 135 13.84 13.22 15.93
C LYS A 135 12.69 12.25 16.23
N PRO A 136 12.74 11.50 17.34
CA PRO A 136 11.61 10.65 17.72
C PRO A 136 10.38 11.52 18.02
N THR A 137 9.21 11.06 17.61
CA THR A 137 7.92 11.69 17.98
C THR A 137 7.69 11.53 19.48
N LYS A 138 7.43 12.66 20.18
CA LYS A 138 7.37 12.67 21.63
C LYS A 138 5.95 12.79 22.17
N ASP A 139 5.08 13.51 21.50
CA ASP A 139 3.76 13.84 21.99
C ASP A 139 2.65 13.72 20.93
N GLN A 140 1.43 13.78 21.40
CA GLN A 140 0.22 13.69 20.58
C GLN A 140 0.10 14.85 19.57
N ARG A 141 0.69 16.01 19.88
CA ARG A 141 0.67 17.16 19.00
C ARG A 141 1.52 16.93 17.75
N GLU A 142 2.74 16.37 17.90
CA GLU A 142 3.59 16.01 16.76
C GLU A 142 2.92 14.95 15.89
N ILE A 143 2.26 13.97 16.51
CA ILE A 143 1.47 12.96 15.79
C ILE A 143 0.35 13.60 14.97
N ALA A 144 -0.42 14.53 15.57
CA ALA A 144 -1.47 15.26 14.88
C ALA A 144 -0.91 16.10 13.71
N GLN A 145 0.26 16.74 13.89
CA GLN A 145 0.90 17.53 12.84
C GLN A 145 1.31 16.66 11.64
N VAL A 146 1.90 15.47 11.86
CA VAL A 146 2.21 14.54 10.77
C VAL A 146 0.93 14.16 10.02
N GLY A 147 -0.11 13.78 10.74
CA GLY A 147 -1.40 13.43 10.14
C GLY A 147 -2.02 14.59 9.35
N THR A 148 -1.93 15.81 9.87
CA THR A 148 -2.42 17.03 9.20
C THR A 148 -1.67 17.28 7.89
N ILE A 149 -0.34 17.23 7.89
CA ILE A 149 0.49 17.46 6.69
C ILE A 149 0.19 16.42 5.62
N SER A 150 0.19 15.14 5.99
CA SER A 150 -0.11 14.05 5.04
C SER A 150 -1.57 14.10 4.54
N ALA A 151 -2.49 14.64 5.35
CA ALA A 151 -3.88 14.88 4.95
C ALA A 151 -4.10 16.19 4.17
N ASN A 152 -3.08 16.76 3.53
CA ASN A 152 -3.17 18.04 2.80
C ASN A 152 -3.64 19.22 3.68
N ASN A 153 -3.08 19.36 4.88
CA ASN A 153 -3.39 20.39 5.89
C ASN A 153 -4.81 20.29 6.49
N ASP A 154 -5.43 19.12 6.47
CA ASP A 154 -6.71 18.88 7.16
C ASP A 154 -6.44 18.54 8.64
N GLU A 155 -6.56 19.57 9.51
CA GLU A 155 -6.37 19.41 10.95
C GLU A 155 -7.38 18.44 11.59
N THR A 156 -8.58 18.33 11.01
CA THR A 156 -9.60 17.41 11.52
C THR A 156 -9.14 15.97 11.41
N ILE A 157 -8.57 15.59 10.25
CA ILE A 157 -8.02 14.27 10.01
C ILE A 157 -6.81 14.03 10.93
N GLY A 158 -5.88 14.98 11.04
CA GLY A 158 -4.71 14.85 11.91
C GLY A 158 -5.08 14.62 13.38
N ASN A 159 -6.05 15.38 13.88
CA ASN A 159 -6.52 15.25 15.27
C ASN A 159 -7.23 13.91 15.53
N ILE A 160 -8.10 13.46 14.62
CA ILE A 160 -8.78 12.15 14.74
C ILE A 160 -7.77 11.00 14.77
N ILE A 161 -6.73 11.03 13.92
CA ILE A 161 -5.68 10.01 13.91
C ILE A 161 -4.89 10.03 15.23
N ALA A 162 -4.49 11.20 15.71
CA ALA A 162 -3.78 11.31 16.98
C ALA A 162 -4.63 10.83 18.17
N GLU A 163 -5.94 11.13 18.17
CA GLU A 163 -6.87 10.61 19.17
C GLU A 163 -7.01 9.09 19.09
N ALA A 164 -7.13 8.54 17.87
CA ALA A 164 -7.19 7.10 17.64
C ALA A 164 -5.94 6.40 18.19
N MET A 165 -4.74 6.90 17.84
CA MET A 165 -3.47 6.36 18.36
C MET A 165 -3.32 6.47 19.86
N ASN A 166 -3.85 7.52 20.47
CA ASN A 166 -3.85 7.67 21.94
C ASN A 166 -4.76 6.65 22.62
N LYS A 167 -5.92 6.34 22.02
CA LYS A 167 -6.89 5.38 22.58
C LYS A 167 -6.41 3.93 22.48
N VAL A 168 -5.86 3.53 21.34
CA VAL A 168 -5.44 2.13 21.12
C VAL A 168 -3.95 1.90 21.40
N GLY A 169 -3.17 2.95 21.63
CA GLY A 169 -1.73 2.87 21.85
C GLY A 169 -0.91 2.73 20.55
N LYS A 170 0.42 2.71 20.70
CA LYS A 170 1.35 2.68 19.54
C LYS A 170 1.25 1.41 18.72
N GLU A 171 0.96 0.28 19.36
CA GLU A 171 0.79 -1.04 18.74
C GLU A 171 -0.67 -1.34 18.38
N GLY A 172 -1.57 -0.41 18.67
CA GLY A 172 -2.99 -0.57 18.44
C GLY A 172 -3.37 -0.52 16.96
N VAL A 173 -4.45 -1.20 16.64
CA VAL A 173 -4.97 -1.26 15.26
C VAL A 173 -5.92 -0.10 15.01
N ILE A 174 -5.73 0.57 13.89
CA ILE A 174 -6.62 1.63 13.41
C ILE A 174 -7.05 1.25 11.99
N THR A 175 -8.35 1.20 11.76
CA THR A 175 -8.95 0.95 10.44
C THR A 175 -9.72 2.18 9.96
N VAL A 176 -9.87 2.31 8.64
CA VAL A 176 -10.59 3.42 8.02
C VAL A 176 -11.76 2.85 7.23
N GLU A 177 -12.97 3.28 7.57
CA GLU A 177 -14.20 2.77 6.99
C GLU A 177 -15.06 3.88 6.38
N GLU A 178 -15.97 3.50 5.50
CA GLU A 178 -16.93 4.41 4.90
C GLU A 178 -18.15 4.53 5.81
N ALA A 179 -18.47 5.76 6.23
CA ALA A 179 -19.68 6.03 6.99
C ALA A 179 -20.87 6.31 6.09
N LYS A 180 -22.08 6.01 6.58
CA LYS A 180 -23.32 6.47 5.96
C LYS A 180 -23.66 7.92 6.35
N ALA A 181 -22.95 8.46 7.34
CA ALA A 181 -23.11 9.83 7.82
C ALA A 181 -22.23 10.79 7.02
N ILE A 182 -22.55 12.09 7.06
CA ILE A 182 -21.72 13.14 6.42
C ILE A 182 -20.48 13.45 7.27
N GLU A 183 -20.59 13.30 8.58
CA GLU A 183 -19.51 13.62 9.52
C GLU A 183 -18.56 12.41 9.70
N THR A 184 -17.26 12.70 9.79
CA THR A 184 -16.25 11.72 10.14
C THR A 184 -16.22 11.52 11.66
N SER A 185 -16.20 10.27 12.12
CA SER A 185 -16.21 9.93 13.54
C SER A 185 -15.17 8.87 13.88
N LEU A 186 -14.79 8.82 15.16
CA LEU A 186 -13.89 7.81 15.71
C LEU A 186 -14.65 6.94 16.70
N GLU A 187 -14.62 5.64 16.48
CA GLU A 187 -15.15 4.62 17.37
C GLU A 187 -14.04 3.66 17.79
N VAL A 188 -14.07 3.19 19.02
CA VAL A 188 -13.16 2.12 19.48
C VAL A 188 -14.01 0.90 19.79
N VAL A 189 -13.72 -0.19 19.10
CA VAL A 189 -14.45 -1.45 19.20
C VAL A 189 -13.53 -2.58 19.65
N GLU A 190 -14.12 -3.66 20.14
CA GLU A 190 -13.38 -4.87 20.47
C GLU A 190 -12.85 -5.53 19.18
N GLY A 191 -11.57 -5.87 19.16
CA GLY A 191 -10.95 -6.43 17.97
C GLY A 191 -9.47 -6.69 18.17
N MET A 192 -8.85 -7.34 17.19
CA MET A 192 -7.41 -7.60 17.19
C MET A 192 -6.86 -7.79 15.79
N GLN A 193 -5.56 -7.58 15.66
CA GLN A 193 -4.80 -7.92 14.45
C GLN A 193 -3.71 -8.94 14.76
N PHE A 194 -3.46 -9.85 13.82
CA PHE A 194 -2.32 -10.76 13.88
C PHE A 194 -1.64 -10.89 12.52
N ASP A 195 -0.34 -11.20 12.57
CA ASP A 195 0.58 -11.26 11.46
C ASP A 195 0.46 -12.57 10.63
N ARG A 196 -0.68 -12.75 9.96
CA ARG A 196 -0.91 -13.81 8.96
C ARG A 196 -1.91 -13.30 7.94
N GLY A 197 -1.53 -13.35 6.67
CA GLY A 197 -2.39 -12.99 5.56
C GLY A 197 -3.11 -14.20 4.95
N TYR A 198 -3.81 -13.96 3.85
CA TYR A 198 -4.55 -15.00 3.15
C TYR A 198 -3.63 -16.07 2.55
N LEU A 199 -4.10 -17.32 2.55
CA LEU A 199 -3.37 -18.45 1.99
C LEU A 199 -3.34 -18.49 0.45
N SER A 200 -4.24 -17.75 -0.19
CA SER A 200 -4.32 -17.66 -1.64
C SER A 200 -4.79 -16.28 -2.09
N PRO A 201 -4.14 -15.67 -3.11
CA PRO A 201 -4.62 -14.41 -3.69
C PRO A 201 -6.04 -14.50 -4.28
N TYR A 202 -6.52 -15.69 -4.58
CA TYR A 202 -7.89 -15.88 -5.07
C TYR A 202 -8.99 -15.64 -4.03
N PHE A 203 -8.63 -15.44 -2.76
CA PHE A 203 -9.57 -15.01 -1.72
C PHE A 203 -9.81 -13.50 -1.70
N VAL A 204 -9.01 -12.73 -2.44
CA VAL A 204 -9.12 -11.28 -2.54
C VAL A 204 -10.49 -10.86 -3.04
N THR A 205 -11.10 -9.87 -2.38
CA THR A 205 -12.38 -9.25 -2.76
C THR A 205 -12.20 -7.87 -3.38
N ASP A 206 -11.11 -7.18 -3.04
CA ASP A 206 -10.70 -5.89 -3.59
C ASP A 206 -9.33 -6.05 -4.27
N ALA A 207 -9.35 -6.17 -5.59
CA ALA A 207 -8.14 -6.40 -6.38
C ALA A 207 -7.22 -5.16 -6.45
N GLU A 208 -7.73 -3.95 -6.26
CA GLU A 208 -6.93 -2.73 -6.28
C GLU A 208 -6.04 -2.65 -5.02
N LYS A 209 -6.60 -3.00 -3.87
CA LYS A 209 -5.90 -3.00 -2.57
C LYS A 209 -5.28 -4.36 -2.23
N MET A 210 -5.55 -5.41 -3.01
CA MET A 210 -5.14 -6.79 -2.74
C MET A 210 -5.56 -7.26 -1.33
N ILE A 211 -6.78 -6.96 -0.93
CA ILE A 211 -7.36 -7.34 0.36
C ILE A 211 -8.61 -8.19 0.19
N SER A 212 -8.88 -9.05 1.19
CA SER A 212 -10.14 -9.75 1.36
C SER A 212 -10.90 -9.11 2.52
N SER A 213 -12.01 -8.43 2.24
CA SER A 213 -12.90 -7.85 3.25
C SER A 213 -14.20 -8.64 3.29
N LEU A 214 -14.55 -9.14 4.47
CA LEU A 214 -15.71 -9.99 4.71
C LEU A 214 -16.57 -9.38 5.82
N GLU A 215 -17.82 -9.07 5.49
CA GLU A 215 -18.80 -8.48 6.42
C GLU A 215 -19.62 -9.58 7.09
N ASP A 216 -19.85 -9.46 8.39
CA ASP A 216 -20.56 -10.42 9.24
C ASP A 216 -20.14 -11.89 9.02
N PRO A 217 -18.81 -12.19 8.95
CA PRO A 217 -18.33 -13.54 8.68
C PRO A 217 -18.52 -14.46 9.89
N PHE A 218 -18.75 -15.73 9.61
CA PHE A 218 -18.46 -16.82 10.54
C PHE A 218 -16.96 -17.12 10.55
N ILE A 219 -16.43 -17.56 11.70
CA ILE A 219 -15.01 -17.82 11.90
C ILE A 219 -14.82 -19.23 12.41
N LEU A 220 -14.22 -20.08 11.60
CA LEU A 220 -13.81 -21.42 11.99
C LEU A 220 -12.37 -21.37 12.51
N ILE A 221 -12.17 -21.78 13.77
CA ILE A 221 -10.86 -21.76 14.43
C ILE A 221 -10.43 -23.20 14.67
N ASN A 222 -9.40 -23.67 13.98
CA ASN A 222 -8.93 -25.06 14.06
C ASN A 222 -7.46 -25.13 14.49
N GLU A 223 -7.15 -25.95 15.48
CA GLU A 223 -5.81 -26.10 16.01
C GLU A 223 -4.86 -26.77 15.01
N LYS A 224 -5.34 -27.76 14.27
CA LYS A 224 -4.56 -28.58 13.34
C LYS A 224 -4.67 -28.10 11.91
N LYS A 225 -3.87 -28.73 11.03
CA LYS A 225 -3.96 -28.54 9.58
C LYS A 225 -5.27 -29.13 9.03
N ILE A 226 -5.77 -28.49 7.97
CA ILE A 226 -6.94 -28.95 7.21
C ILE A 226 -6.48 -29.27 5.80
N SER A 227 -6.47 -30.55 5.45
CA SER A 227 -6.07 -31.03 4.11
C SER A 227 -7.21 -31.77 3.39
N SER A 228 -8.14 -32.38 4.16
CA SER A 228 -9.30 -33.11 3.66
C SER A 228 -10.53 -32.21 3.55
N MET A 229 -11.17 -32.19 2.39
CA MET A 229 -12.41 -31.47 2.19
C MET A 229 -13.60 -32.14 2.89
N LYS A 230 -13.53 -33.43 3.08
CA LYS A 230 -14.61 -34.23 3.65
C LYS A 230 -15.00 -33.74 5.04
N ASP A 231 -14.03 -33.37 5.85
CA ASP A 231 -14.24 -32.98 7.24
C ASP A 231 -14.88 -31.59 7.35
N LEU A 232 -14.68 -30.73 6.33
CA LEU A 232 -15.28 -29.39 6.23
C LEU A 232 -16.67 -29.38 5.61
N LEU A 233 -17.03 -30.40 4.84
CA LEU A 233 -18.22 -30.40 4.00
C LEU A 233 -19.51 -30.08 4.78
N PRO A 234 -19.77 -30.65 5.98
CA PRO A 234 -21.00 -30.40 6.71
C PRO A 234 -21.20 -28.94 7.10
N ILE A 235 -20.12 -28.27 7.52
CA ILE A 235 -20.19 -26.86 7.92
C ILE A 235 -20.25 -25.91 6.71
N LEU A 236 -19.54 -26.23 5.61
CA LEU A 236 -19.59 -25.46 4.39
C LEU A 236 -20.97 -25.47 3.72
N GLU A 237 -21.69 -26.61 3.74
CA GLU A 237 -23.05 -26.69 3.24
C GLU A 237 -24.02 -25.81 4.04
N GLN A 238 -23.85 -25.73 5.36
CA GLN A 238 -24.67 -24.87 6.21
C GLN A 238 -24.39 -23.40 5.89
N ILE A 239 -23.11 -23.00 5.80
CA ILE A 239 -22.68 -21.64 5.46
C ILE A 239 -23.18 -21.23 4.06
N ALA A 240 -23.04 -22.12 3.07
CA ALA A 240 -23.52 -21.88 1.71
C ALA A 240 -25.04 -21.62 1.67
N LYS A 241 -25.81 -22.38 2.42
CA LYS A 241 -27.28 -22.19 2.52
C LYS A 241 -27.65 -20.86 3.16
N MET A 242 -26.83 -20.35 4.08
CA MET A 242 -27.05 -19.05 4.73
C MET A 242 -26.58 -17.86 3.88
N GLY A 243 -25.72 -18.09 2.88
CA GLY A 243 -25.12 -17.03 2.07
C GLY A 243 -24.18 -16.12 2.83
N LYS A 244 -23.71 -16.53 4.02
CA LYS A 244 -22.80 -15.75 4.86
C LYS A 244 -21.34 -16.05 4.52
N PRO A 245 -20.43 -15.08 4.71
CA PRO A 245 -18.99 -15.32 4.56
C PRO A 245 -18.44 -16.24 5.65
N LEU A 246 -17.35 -16.94 5.33
CA LEU A 246 -16.60 -17.78 6.26
C LEU A 246 -15.12 -17.45 6.21
N VAL A 247 -14.51 -17.26 7.38
CA VAL A 247 -13.05 -17.22 7.54
C VAL A 247 -12.61 -18.49 8.26
N ILE A 248 -11.61 -19.16 7.70
CA ILE A 248 -11.00 -20.35 8.30
C ILE A 248 -9.62 -19.97 8.83
N ILE A 249 -9.43 -20.09 10.14
CA ILE A 249 -8.14 -19.89 10.82
C ILE A 249 -7.67 -21.26 11.29
N ALA A 250 -6.62 -21.78 10.69
CA ALA A 250 -6.08 -23.10 11.02
C ALA A 250 -4.54 -23.09 11.05
N GLU A 251 -3.92 -24.13 11.61
CA GLU A 251 -2.46 -24.27 11.50
C GLU A 251 -1.98 -24.12 10.05
N ASP A 252 -2.67 -24.77 9.13
CA ASP A 252 -2.54 -24.59 7.69
C ASP A 252 -3.83 -25.10 6.99
N VAL A 253 -4.10 -24.61 5.78
CA VAL A 253 -5.11 -25.18 4.90
C VAL A 253 -4.42 -25.50 3.59
N GLU A 254 -4.34 -26.78 3.23
CA GLU A 254 -3.52 -27.24 2.12
C GLU A 254 -4.22 -28.32 1.27
N GLY A 255 -3.61 -28.68 0.15
CA GLY A 255 -4.05 -29.79 -0.70
C GLY A 255 -5.46 -29.62 -1.27
N GLU A 256 -6.28 -30.67 -1.15
CA GLU A 256 -7.65 -30.72 -1.67
C GLU A 256 -8.56 -29.66 -1.02
N ALA A 257 -8.41 -29.43 0.28
CA ALA A 257 -9.22 -28.45 1.00
C ALA A 257 -9.01 -27.02 0.45
N LEU A 258 -7.77 -26.58 0.32
CA LEU A 258 -7.47 -25.25 -0.21
C LEU A 258 -7.94 -25.10 -1.66
N ALA A 259 -7.65 -26.09 -2.52
CA ALA A 259 -8.06 -26.05 -3.92
C ALA A 259 -9.58 -25.94 -4.07
N THR A 260 -10.33 -26.71 -3.29
CA THR A 260 -11.79 -26.70 -3.33
C THR A 260 -12.38 -25.38 -2.81
N LEU A 261 -11.83 -24.81 -1.74
CA LEU A 261 -12.24 -23.48 -1.24
C LEU A 261 -12.03 -22.40 -2.30
N VAL A 262 -10.86 -22.39 -2.95
CA VAL A 262 -10.55 -21.45 -4.04
C VAL A 262 -11.51 -21.60 -5.22
N VAL A 263 -11.76 -22.82 -5.68
CA VAL A 263 -12.70 -23.07 -6.79
C VAL A 263 -14.12 -22.60 -6.45
N ASN A 264 -14.61 -22.86 -5.25
CA ASN A 264 -15.95 -22.44 -4.82
C ASN A 264 -16.03 -20.91 -4.64
N LYS A 265 -14.96 -20.26 -4.18
CA LYS A 265 -14.86 -18.80 -4.13
C LYS A 265 -14.94 -18.19 -5.53
N LEU A 266 -14.15 -18.70 -6.49
CA LEU A 266 -14.15 -18.25 -7.89
C LEU A 266 -15.50 -18.46 -8.60
N ARG A 267 -16.21 -19.54 -8.26
CA ARG A 267 -17.57 -19.82 -8.77
C ARG A 267 -18.66 -18.97 -8.10
N GLY A 268 -18.33 -18.22 -7.05
CA GLY A 268 -19.29 -17.44 -6.28
C GLY A 268 -20.26 -18.28 -5.43
N THR A 269 -20.00 -19.58 -5.26
CA THR A 269 -20.83 -20.48 -4.45
C THR A 269 -20.55 -20.32 -2.95
N LEU A 270 -19.33 -19.93 -2.58
CA LEU A 270 -18.92 -19.66 -1.22
C LEU A 270 -18.16 -18.33 -1.16
N ASN A 271 -18.51 -17.47 -0.22
CA ASN A 271 -17.68 -16.32 0.14
C ASN A 271 -16.77 -16.72 1.30
N VAL A 272 -15.54 -17.17 0.98
CA VAL A 272 -14.63 -17.77 1.95
C VAL A 272 -13.23 -17.21 1.81
N ALA A 273 -12.51 -17.13 2.94
CA ALA A 273 -11.07 -16.92 3.00
C ALA A 273 -10.45 -17.87 4.02
N ALA A 274 -9.18 -18.21 3.82
CA ALA A 274 -8.43 -19.04 4.74
C ALA A 274 -7.09 -18.39 5.07
N VAL A 275 -6.72 -18.42 6.35
CA VAL A 275 -5.48 -17.85 6.89
C VAL A 275 -4.80 -18.84 7.83
N LYS A 276 -3.47 -18.72 7.96
CA LYS A 276 -2.72 -19.47 8.96
C LYS A 276 -2.96 -18.92 10.36
N ALA A 277 -3.03 -19.82 11.33
CA ALA A 277 -3.03 -19.44 12.73
C ALA A 277 -1.73 -18.73 13.13
N PRO A 278 -1.81 -17.67 13.95
CA PRO A 278 -0.63 -16.97 14.43
C PRO A 278 0.15 -17.80 15.47
N GLY A 279 1.47 -17.62 15.51
CA GLY A 279 2.35 -18.31 16.47
C GLY A 279 2.66 -19.76 16.11
N PHE A 280 3.37 -20.43 17.02
CA PHE A 280 3.81 -21.83 16.91
C PHE A 280 3.65 -22.55 18.25
N GLY A 281 3.41 -23.87 18.20
CA GLY A 281 3.28 -24.72 19.42
C GLY A 281 2.23 -24.20 20.39
N ASP A 282 2.56 -24.16 21.69
CA ASP A 282 1.63 -23.74 22.74
C ASP A 282 1.19 -22.27 22.61
N ARG A 283 2.03 -21.42 22.02
CA ARG A 283 1.62 -20.04 21.73
C ARG A 283 0.52 -19.97 20.71
N ARG A 284 0.57 -20.81 19.66
CA ARG A 284 -0.50 -20.88 18.66
C ARG A 284 -1.81 -21.27 19.32
N LYS A 285 -1.81 -22.30 20.19
CA LYS A 285 -3.00 -22.70 20.97
C LYS A 285 -3.56 -21.53 21.77
N ALA A 286 -2.70 -20.84 22.50
CA ALA A 286 -3.09 -19.70 23.32
C ALA A 286 -3.65 -18.52 22.51
N MET A 287 -3.08 -18.25 21.33
CA MET A 287 -3.59 -17.19 20.45
C MET A 287 -4.90 -17.59 19.75
N LEU A 288 -5.09 -18.86 19.39
CA LEU A 288 -6.37 -19.35 18.89
C LEU A 288 -7.48 -19.25 19.95
N GLU A 289 -7.17 -19.51 21.21
CA GLU A 289 -8.11 -19.30 22.33
C GLU A 289 -8.45 -17.81 22.50
N ASP A 290 -7.46 -16.91 22.37
CA ASP A 290 -7.69 -15.46 22.44
C ASP A 290 -8.64 -15.01 21.33
N ILE A 291 -8.46 -15.52 20.08
CA ILE A 291 -9.35 -15.26 18.95
C ILE A 291 -10.75 -15.84 19.21
N ALA A 292 -10.85 -17.05 19.74
CA ALA A 292 -12.12 -17.68 20.06
C ALA A 292 -12.92 -16.88 21.09
N ILE A 293 -12.27 -16.43 22.15
CA ILE A 293 -12.90 -15.59 23.19
C ILE A 293 -13.35 -14.24 22.60
N LEU A 294 -12.51 -13.60 21.77
CA LEU A 294 -12.84 -12.35 21.13
C LEU A 294 -14.05 -12.47 20.21
N THR A 295 -14.18 -13.58 19.49
CA THR A 295 -15.21 -13.77 18.47
C THR A 295 -16.43 -14.55 18.97
N GLY A 296 -16.41 -15.02 20.22
CA GLY A 296 -17.48 -15.78 20.83
C GLY A 296 -17.63 -17.20 20.28
N GLY A 297 -16.59 -17.72 19.60
CA GLY A 297 -16.51 -19.09 19.10
C GLY A 297 -15.71 -20.01 20.02
N GLN A 298 -15.40 -21.20 19.51
CA GLN A 298 -14.52 -22.15 20.21
C GLN A 298 -13.42 -22.68 19.27
N VAL A 299 -12.31 -23.10 19.87
CA VAL A 299 -11.21 -23.74 19.14
C VAL A 299 -11.56 -25.20 18.91
N VAL A 300 -11.53 -25.62 17.66
CA VAL A 300 -11.64 -27.04 17.29
C VAL A 300 -10.31 -27.70 17.60
N SER A 301 -10.32 -28.56 18.62
CA SER A 301 -9.14 -29.30 19.08
C SER A 301 -9.55 -30.72 19.43
N GLU A 302 -8.77 -31.70 18.97
CA GLU A 302 -8.97 -33.10 19.33
C GLU A 302 -8.70 -33.35 20.82
N ASP A 303 -7.82 -32.54 21.45
CA ASP A 303 -7.56 -32.62 22.88
C ASP A 303 -8.82 -32.28 23.70
N LEU A 304 -9.71 -31.45 23.14
CA LEU A 304 -11.01 -31.10 23.72
C LEU A 304 -12.14 -32.03 23.25
N GLY A 305 -11.83 -33.01 22.42
CA GLY A 305 -12.82 -33.93 21.85
C GLY A 305 -13.70 -33.36 20.74
N ILE A 306 -13.37 -32.17 20.23
CA ILE A 306 -14.13 -31.47 19.20
C ILE A 306 -13.55 -31.83 17.83
N LYS A 307 -14.39 -32.39 16.94
CA LYS A 307 -14.00 -32.76 15.58
C LYS A 307 -14.68 -31.85 14.55
N LEU A 308 -13.96 -31.53 13.46
CA LEU A 308 -14.48 -30.70 12.35
C LEU A 308 -15.82 -31.22 11.78
N GLU A 309 -15.98 -32.52 11.64
CA GLU A 309 -17.18 -33.18 11.08
C GLU A 309 -18.45 -32.97 11.93
N ASN A 310 -18.30 -32.63 13.21
CA ASN A 310 -19.40 -32.50 14.17
C ASN A 310 -19.72 -31.06 14.56
N LEU A 311 -19.12 -30.08 13.89
CA LEU A 311 -19.30 -28.65 14.20
C LEU A 311 -20.71 -28.16 13.90
N ALA A 312 -21.28 -27.42 14.81
CA ALA A 312 -22.48 -26.62 14.62
C ALA A 312 -22.12 -25.15 14.35
N LEU A 313 -23.05 -24.39 13.76
CA LEU A 313 -22.85 -22.96 13.53
C LEU A 313 -22.63 -22.16 14.82
N THR A 314 -23.17 -22.65 15.93
CA THR A 314 -22.98 -22.06 17.28
C THR A 314 -21.57 -22.18 17.83
N ASP A 315 -20.76 -23.06 17.26
CA ASP A 315 -19.37 -23.29 17.66
C ASP A 315 -18.40 -22.32 16.93
N LEU A 316 -18.89 -21.70 15.86
CA LEU A 316 -18.14 -20.74 15.08
C LEU A 316 -18.13 -19.37 15.76
N GLY A 317 -16.97 -18.70 15.70
CA GLY A 317 -16.87 -17.29 16.05
C GLY A 317 -17.58 -16.40 15.03
N GLN A 318 -17.86 -15.18 15.41
CA GLN A 318 -18.43 -14.14 14.56
C GLN A 318 -17.75 -12.80 14.81
N ALA A 319 -17.74 -11.92 13.81
CA ALA A 319 -17.30 -10.54 13.92
C ALA A 319 -18.12 -9.68 12.96
N LYS A 320 -18.14 -8.37 13.18
CA LYS A 320 -18.78 -7.44 12.25
C LYS A 320 -18.03 -7.38 10.93
N ARG A 321 -16.68 -7.41 10.98
CA ARG A 321 -15.84 -7.43 9.77
C ARG A 321 -14.53 -8.14 10.02
N ILE A 322 -14.01 -8.80 8.98
CA ILE A 322 -12.63 -9.28 8.93
C ILE A 322 -11.99 -8.77 7.64
N THR A 323 -10.83 -8.14 7.80
CA THR A 323 -10.00 -7.69 6.68
C THR A 323 -8.70 -8.47 6.68
N ILE A 324 -8.36 -9.07 5.53
CA ILE A 324 -7.17 -9.90 5.36
C ILE A 324 -6.36 -9.33 4.21
N ASP A 325 -5.13 -8.92 4.47
CA ASP A 325 -4.15 -8.58 3.45
C ASP A 325 -3.14 -9.73 3.23
N LYS A 326 -2.06 -9.50 2.52
CA LYS A 326 -1.02 -10.53 2.27
C LYS A 326 -0.25 -10.92 3.52
N ASP A 327 -0.19 -10.05 4.54
CA ASP A 327 0.66 -10.19 5.71
C ASP A 327 -0.14 -10.29 7.02
N ASN A 328 -1.33 -9.68 7.08
CA ASN A 328 -2.11 -9.49 8.30
C ASN A 328 -3.58 -9.91 8.17
N THR A 329 -4.16 -10.24 9.31
CA THR A 329 -5.61 -10.43 9.48
C THR A 329 -6.10 -9.57 10.62
N THR A 330 -7.07 -8.69 10.34
CA THR A 330 -7.70 -7.77 11.31
C THR A 330 -9.14 -8.19 11.56
N ILE A 331 -9.48 -8.47 12.81
CA ILE A 331 -10.84 -8.77 13.28
C ILE A 331 -11.38 -7.49 13.93
N VAL A 332 -12.52 -7.01 13.48
CA VAL A 332 -13.17 -5.79 13.95
C VAL A 332 -14.52 -6.17 14.55
N ASP A 333 -14.78 -5.72 15.78
CA ASP A 333 -16.02 -5.91 16.51
C ASP A 333 -16.42 -7.39 16.61
N GLY A 334 -15.61 -8.16 17.35
CA GLY A 334 -15.85 -9.58 17.62
C GLY A 334 -17.07 -9.78 18.52
N ALA A 335 -17.84 -10.85 18.26
CA ALA A 335 -19.09 -11.15 18.98
C ALA A 335 -18.88 -11.75 20.38
N GLY A 336 -17.64 -11.81 20.87
CA GLY A 336 -17.32 -12.30 22.21
C GLY A 336 -17.92 -11.45 23.32
N THR A 337 -18.19 -12.05 24.48
CA THR A 337 -18.72 -11.29 25.60
C THR A 337 -17.61 -10.52 26.30
N ARG A 338 -17.87 -9.28 26.68
CA ARG A 338 -16.91 -8.45 27.44
C ARG A 338 -16.42 -9.12 28.73
N ALA A 339 -17.30 -9.85 29.41
CA ALA A 339 -16.95 -10.58 30.63
C ALA A 339 -15.91 -11.69 30.36
N ALA A 340 -16.04 -12.43 29.24
CA ALA A 340 -15.07 -13.45 28.85
C ALA A 340 -13.71 -12.82 28.49
N LEU A 341 -13.73 -11.69 27.78
CA LEU A 341 -12.54 -10.95 27.41
C LEU A 341 -11.79 -10.41 28.63
N GLU A 342 -12.51 -9.77 29.57
CA GLU A 342 -11.93 -9.29 30.83
C GLU A 342 -11.37 -10.43 31.68
N GLY A 343 -12.04 -11.60 31.68
CA GLY A 343 -11.54 -12.82 32.34
C GLY A 343 -10.21 -13.28 31.74
N ARG A 344 -10.11 -13.29 30.38
CA ARG A 344 -8.88 -13.66 29.69
C ARG A 344 -7.74 -12.67 29.95
N VAL A 345 -8.02 -11.38 29.93
CA VAL A 345 -7.06 -10.32 30.28
C VAL A 345 -6.50 -10.53 31.69
N LYS A 346 -7.34 -10.83 32.66
CA LYS A 346 -6.89 -11.13 34.05
C LYS A 346 -5.99 -12.37 34.09
N GLN A 347 -6.35 -13.43 33.35
CA GLN A 347 -5.54 -14.65 33.27
C GLN A 347 -4.14 -14.38 32.67
N ILE A 348 -4.05 -13.61 31.57
CA ILE A 348 -2.76 -13.27 30.96
C ILE A 348 -1.93 -12.39 31.91
N ARG A 349 -2.53 -11.45 32.64
CA ARG A 349 -1.82 -10.64 33.64
C ARG A 349 -1.22 -11.50 34.73
N ALA A 350 -1.96 -12.46 35.27
CA ALA A 350 -1.44 -13.40 36.24
C ALA A 350 -0.24 -14.19 35.72
N GLN A 351 -0.31 -14.66 34.45
CA GLN A 351 0.81 -15.33 33.79
C GLN A 351 2.05 -14.44 33.64
N ILE A 352 1.86 -13.13 33.36
CA ILE A 352 2.96 -12.14 33.28
C ILE A 352 3.66 -12.00 34.64
N ASP A 353 2.88 -11.99 35.73
CA ASP A 353 3.41 -11.84 37.09
C ASP A 353 4.11 -13.11 37.57
N GLU A 354 3.67 -14.29 37.15
CA GLU A 354 4.22 -15.59 37.53
C GLU A 354 5.45 -16.00 36.74
N THR A 355 5.59 -15.53 35.48
CA THR A 355 6.71 -15.97 34.62
C THR A 355 8.05 -15.41 35.08
N THR A 356 9.06 -16.28 35.12
CA THR A 356 10.46 -15.93 35.37
C THR A 356 11.28 -15.67 34.13
N SER A 357 10.73 -15.96 32.93
CA SER A 357 11.38 -15.77 31.64
C SER A 357 11.05 -14.39 31.09
N ASP A 358 12.06 -13.56 30.85
CA ASP A 358 11.89 -12.23 30.26
C ASP A 358 11.29 -12.31 28.86
N TYR A 359 11.68 -13.33 28.07
CA TYR A 359 11.12 -13.59 26.76
C TYR A 359 9.64 -13.96 26.77
N ASP A 360 9.22 -14.83 27.70
CA ASP A 360 7.81 -15.20 27.83
C ASP A 360 6.98 -14.04 28.36
N ARG A 361 7.56 -13.25 29.28
CA ARG A 361 6.94 -12.02 29.77
C ARG A 361 6.67 -11.04 28.63
N GLU A 362 7.64 -10.79 27.75
CA GLU A 362 7.48 -9.93 26.58
C GLU A 362 6.35 -10.44 25.67
N LYS A 363 6.31 -11.74 25.37
CA LYS A 363 5.28 -12.33 24.50
C LYS A 363 3.88 -12.35 25.12
N LEU A 364 3.78 -12.49 26.42
CA LEU A 364 2.52 -12.34 27.15
C LEU A 364 2.04 -10.88 27.14
N GLN A 365 2.97 -9.92 27.26
CA GLN A 365 2.65 -8.49 27.15
C GLN A 365 2.16 -8.11 25.75
N GLU A 366 2.77 -8.63 24.69
CA GLU A 366 2.29 -8.45 23.30
C GLU A 366 0.86 -8.98 23.13
N ARG A 367 0.55 -10.18 23.65
CA ARG A 367 -0.79 -10.75 23.60
C ARG A 367 -1.80 -9.90 24.36
N LEU A 368 -1.41 -9.46 25.56
CA LEU A 368 -2.23 -8.60 26.41
C LEU A 368 -2.55 -7.28 25.71
N ALA A 369 -1.55 -6.65 25.08
CA ALA A 369 -1.72 -5.40 24.34
C ALA A 369 -2.71 -5.56 23.17
N LYS A 370 -2.63 -6.66 22.42
CA LYS A 370 -3.55 -6.97 21.31
C LYS A 370 -5.00 -7.16 21.76
N LEU A 371 -5.23 -7.72 22.95
CA LEU A 371 -6.58 -7.94 23.50
C LEU A 371 -7.19 -6.68 24.14
N ILE A 372 -6.35 -5.85 24.81
CA ILE A 372 -6.84 -4.64 25.51
C ILE A 372 -6.98 -3.46 24.56
N GLY A 373 -6.09 -3.35 23.57
CA GLY A 373 -6.02 -2.19 22.69
C GLY A 373 -7.27 -2.01 21.84
N GLY A 374 -7.98 -3.07 21.51
CA GLY A 374 -9.10 -3.02 20.59
C GLY A 374 -8.71 -2.56 19.20
N VAL A 375 -9.69 -2.14 18.42
CA VAL A 375 -9.52 -1.54 17.09
C VAL A 375 -10.19 -0.17 17.09
N ALA A 376 -9.43 0.87 16.74
CA ALA A 376 -9.99 2.18 16.48
C ALA A 376 -10.50 2.22 15.04
N VAL A 377 -11.77 2.51 14.84
CA VAL A 377 -12.42 2.61 13.53
C VAL A 377 -12.65 4.08 13.23
N ILE A 378 -11.99 4.61 12.21
CA ILE A 378 -12.25 5.96 11.69
C ILE A 378 -13.31 5.82 10.60
N ASN A 379 -14.52 6.19 10.92
CA ASN A 379 -15.67 6.19 10.01
C ASN A 379 -15.66 7.50 9.21
N VAL A 380 -15.24 7.44 7.94
CA VAL A 380 -15.12 8.62 7.07
C VAL A 380 -16.48 8.98 6.50
N GLY A 381 -16.93 10.22 6.75
CA GLY A 381 -18.18 10.76 6.23
C GLY A 381 -17.96 11.78 5.11
N ALA A 382 -18.87 11.78 4.10
CA ALA A 382 -18.90 12.77 3.04
C ALA A 382 -20.30 12.86 2.41
N ALA A 383 -20.53 13.94 1.63
CA ALA A 383 -21.82 14.18 1.00
C ALA A 383 -22.02 13.34 -0.29
N THR A 384 -20.94 12.96 -0.97
CA THR A 384 -20.98 12.18 -2.21
C THR A 384 -20.01 10.99 -2.15
N GLU A 385 -20.29 9.96 -2.93
CA GLU A 385 -19.43 8.76 -3.01
C GLU A 385 -18.01 9.09 -3.50
N THR A 386 -17.89 10.01 -4.46
CA THR A 386 -16.59 10.45 -4.99
C THR A 386 -15.76 11.16 -3.91
N GLU A 387 -16.38 12.07 -3.15
CA GLU A 387 -15.74 12.75 -2.02
C GLU A 387 -15.38 11.77 -0.90
N MET A 388 -16.26 10.80 -0.63
CA MET A 388 -16.03 9.75 0.35
C MET A 388 -14.75 8.95 0.06
N LYS A 389 -14.61 8.49 -1.19
CA LYS A 389 -13.44 7.71 -1.63
C LYS A 389 -12.15 8.53 -1.55
N GLU A 390 -12.20 9.79 -1.97
CA GLU A 390 -11.05 10.71 -1.88
C GLU A 390 -10.64 10.94 -0.42
N LYS A 391 -11.61 11.27 0.44
CA LYS A 391 -11.37 11.55 1.85
C LYS A 391 -10.86 10.32 2.59
N LYS A 392 -11.40 9.12 2.28
CA LYS A 392 -10.93 7.85 2.83
C LYS A 392 -9.47 7.58 2.47
N ALA A 393 -9.09 7.73 1.18
CA ALA A 393 -7.71 7.55 0.75
C ALA A 393 -6.78 8.51 1.49
N ARG A 394 -7.16 9.78 1.63
CA ARG A 394 -6.40 10.79 2.36
C ARG A 394 -6.23 10.46 3.85
N VAL A 395 -7.25 9.91 4.50
CA VAL A 395 -7.16 9.42 5.90
C VAL A 395 -6.23 8.20 6.00
N GLU A 396 -6.31 7.27 5.05
CA GLU A 396 -5.42 6.09 4.99
C GLU A 396 -3.95 6.52 4.83
N ASP A 397 -3.64 7.45 3.93
CA ASP A 397 -2.28 8.00 3.73
C ASP A 397 -1.77 8.69 4.99
N ALA A 398 -2.60 9.54 5.61
CA ALA A 398 -2.25 10.25 6.83
C ALA A 398 -2.01 9.28 8.02
N LEU A 399 -2.78 8.20 8.11
CA LEU A 399 -2.58 7.15 9.10
C LEU A 399 -1.25 6.42 8.89
N ASN A 400 -0.94 6.06 7.64
CA ASN A 400 0.31 5.39 7.30
C ASN A 400 1.54 6.28 7.58
N ALA A 401 1.48 7.55 7.18
CA ALA A 401 2.53 8.53 7.49
C ALA A 401 2.73 8.70 9.00
N THR A 402 1.64 8.74 9.76
CA THR A 402 1.69 8.87 11.22
C THR A 402 2.34 7.64 11.88
N ARG A 403 2.00 6.42 11.43
CA ARG A 403 2.66 5.19 11.87
C ARG A 403 4.16 5.22 11.55
N ALA A 404 4.52 5.59 10.31
CA ALA A 404 5.91 5.73 9.90
C ALA A 404 6.70 6.73 10.77
N ALA A 405 6.06 7.82 11.20
CA ALA A 405 6.66 8.80 12.10
C ALA A 405 6.87 8.26 13.53
N VAL A 406 5.95 7.46 14.02
CA VAL A 406 6.09 6.79 15.34
C VAL A 406 7.23 5.77 15.32
N GLU A 407 7.41 5.05 14.20
CA GLU A 407 8.44 4.01 14.06
C GLU A 407 9.86 4.58 13.93
N GLU A 408 10.09 5.56 13.05
CA GLU A 408 11.44 6.06 12.74
C GLU A 408 11.66 7.55 13.06
N GLY A 409 10.68 8.21 13.66
CA GLY A 409 10.76 9.63 13.97
C GLY A 409 10.45 10.54 12.77
N ILE A 410 10.71 11.83 12.96
CA ILE A 410 10.39 12.91 12.03
C ILE A 410 11.62 13.70 11.64
N VAL A 411 11.56 14.28 10.45
CA VAL A 411 12.55 15.22 9.89
C VAL A 411 11.87 16.50 9.42
N PRO A 412 12.60 17.61 9.16
CA PRO A 412 12.02 18.78 8.52
C PRO A 412 11.38 18.41 7.18
N GLY A 413 10.12 18.79 6.98
CA GLY A 413 9.36 18.47 5.78
C GLY A 413 9.71 19.36 4.57
N GLY A 414 8.84 19.31 3.57
CA GLY A 414 8.96 20.17 2.38
C GLY A 414 10.22 19.93 1.55
N GLY A 415 10.82 18.74 1.63
CA GLY A 415 12.07 18.39 0.92
C GLY A 415 13.35 18.90 1.60
N VAL A 416 13.25 19.63 2.72
CA VAL A 416 14.40 20.21 3.42
C VAL A 416 15.34 19.14 3.96
N ALA A 417 14.81 18.05 4.51
CA ALA A 417 15.64 16.94 5.03
C ALA A 417 16.60 16.37 3.99
N LEU A 418 16.15 16.24 2.74
CA LEU A 418 16.99 15.79 1.62
C LEU A 418 18.07 16.80 1.27
N VAL A 419 17.75 18.10 1.28
CA VAL A 419 18.73 19.19 1.06
C VAL A 419 19.80 19.20 2.16
N ARG A 420 19.44 18.90 3.41
CA ARG A 420 20.43 18.79 4.52
C ARG A 420 21.39 17.62 4.38
N CYS A 421 21.11 16.64 3.53
CA CYS A 421 22.05 15.56 3.23
C CYS A 421 23.20 15.98 2.29
N LEU A 422 23.11 17.15 1.63
CA LEU A 422 24.09 17.60 0.62
C LEU A 422 25.51 17.65 1.17
N ASP A 423 25.71 18.24 2.35
CA ASP A 423 27.03 18.35 2.98
C ASP A 423 27.71 17.01 3.21
N ALA A 424 26.92 15.98 3.58
CA ALA A 424 27.43 14.64 3.77
C ALA A 424 27.75 13.96 2.43
N LEU A 425 26.95 14.22 1.40
CA LEU A 425 27.15 13.69 0.04
C LEU A 425 28.41 14.27 -0.62
N GLU A 426 28.67 15.56 -0.46
CA GLU A 426 29.85 16.23 -1.02
C GLU A 426 31.17 15.73 -0.41
N LYS A 427 31.13 15.28 0.85
CA LYS A 427 32.29 14.75 1.58
C LYS A 427 32.60 13.28 1.29
N ILE A 428 31.81 12.60 0.43
CA ILE A 428 32.03 11.19 0.11
C ILE A 428 33.39 10.97 -0.56
N LYS A 429 34.19 10.14 0.05
CA LYS A 429 35.48 9.66 -0.51
C LYS A 429 35.25 8.38 -1.30
N ILE A 430 35.32 8.47 -2.63
CA ILE A 430 35.06 7.38 -3.56
C ILE A 430 35.94 7.52 -4.81
N LYS A 431 36.05 6.48 -5.64
CA LYS A 431 36.82 6.52 -6.90
C LYS A 431 36.27 7.57 -7.86
N ALA A 432 37.15 8.13 -8.69
CA ALA A 432 36.82 9.25 -9.57
C ALA A 432 35.64 8.97 -10.53
N ASP A 433 35.58 7.76 -11.10
CA ASP A 433 34.52 7.29 -12.00
C ASP A 433 33.15 7.16 -11.28
N GLN A 434 33.15 6.82 -10.00
CA GLN A 434 31.96 6.69 -9.17
C GLN A 434 31.45 8.06 -8.65
N LYS A 435 32.32 9.09 -8.59
CA LYS A 435 31.92 10.45 -8.17
C LYS A 435 30.80 11.02 -9.04
N LEU A 436 30.71 10.60 -10.30
CA LEU A 436 29.62 11.01 -11.19
C LEU A 436 28.26 10.55 -10.66
N GLY A 437 28.16 9.32 -10.17
CA GLY A 437 26.93 8.83 -9.54
C GLY A 437 26.53 9.61 -8.27
N VAL A 438 27.53 10.00 -7.46
CA VAL A 438 27.28 10.88 -6.30
C VAL A 438 26.71 12.23 -6.75
N LYS A 439 27.27 12.84 -7.81
CA LYS A 439 26.75 14.12 -8.36
C LYS A 439 25.32 13.99 -8.86
N VAL A 440 24.94 12.85 -9.44
CA VAL A 440 23.55 12.57 -9.83
C VAL A 440 22.62 12.63 -8.63
N VAL A 441 22.97 12.00 -7.52
CA VAL A 441 22.15 12.03 -6.30
C VAL A 441 22.12 13.42 -5.66
N ILE A 442 23.27 14.14 -5.61
CA ILE A 442 23.33 15.52 -5.14
C ILE A 442 22.32 16.40 -5.89
N ARG A 443 22.24 16.25 -7.21
CA ARG A 443 21.25 17.00 -8.02
C ARG A 443 19.82 16.55 -7.75
N ALA A 444 19.60 15.24 -7.61
CA ALA A 444 18.27 14.68 -7.45
C ALA A 444 17.61 15.02 -6.10
N VAL A 445 18.37 15.10 -5.01
CA VAL A 445 17.82 15.40 -3.67
C VAL A 445 17.28 16.84 -3.53
N GLU A 446 17.59 17.71 -4.47
CA GLU A 446 17.04 19.07 -4.55
C GLU A 446 15.64 19.10 -5.19
N GLU A 447 15.32 18.13 -6.04
CA GLU A 447 14.14 18.18 -6.90
C GLU A 447 12.80 18.17 -6.14
N PRO A 448 12.61 17.43 -5.02
CA PRO A 448 11.35 17.51 -4.27
C PRO A 448 11.05 18.94 -3.79
N LEU A 449 12.01 19.64 -3.18
CA LEU A 449 11.84 21.03 -2.76
C LEU A 449 11.60 21.96 -3.97
N ARG A 450 12.35 21.75 -5.05
CA ARG A 450 12.17 22.52 -6.30
C ARG A 450 10.75 22.39 -6.83
N GLN A 451 10.22 21.16 -6.87
CA GLN A 451 8.89 20.92 -7.39
C GLN A 451 7.79 21.49 -6.49
N ILE A 452 7.94 21.39 -5.15
CA ILE A 452 7.02 22.03 -4.19
C ILE A 452 6.97 23.55 -4.41
N ALA A 453 8.13 24.19 -4.58
CA ALA A 453 8.23 25.62 -4.85
C ALA A 453 7.58 26.00 -6.20
N ASN A 454 7.85 25.24 -7.26
CA ASN A 454 7.26 25.44 -8.58
C ASN A 454 5.72 25.31 -8.55
N ASN A 455 5.20 24.29 -7.88
CA ASN A 455 3.76 24.09 -7.72
C ASN A 455 3.09 25.23 -6.92
N ALA A 456 3.87 25.88 -6.04
CA ALA A 456 3.44 27.06 -5.30
C ALA A 456 3.56 28.38 -6.09
N GLY A 457 4.12 28.34 -7.31
CA GLY A 457 4.28 29.51 -8.18
C GLY A 457 5.58 30.30 -7.93
N PHE A 458 6.57 29.69 -7.27
CA PHE A 458 7.88 30.28 -7.01
C PHE A 458 8.97 29.64 -7.86
N GLU A 459 10.03 30.40 -8.17
CA GLU A 459 11.20 29.87 -8.87
C GLU A 459 11.98 28.91 -7.96
N GLY A 460 11.89 27.61 -8.23
CA GLY A 460 12.47 26.57 -7.38
C GLY A 460 13.98 26.70 -7.18
N SER A 461 14.72 27.23 -8.15
CA SER A 461 16.17 27.44 -8.06
C SER A 461 16.53 28.47 -6.98
N VAL A 462 15.75 29.55 -6.89
CA VAL A 462 15.92 30.61 -5.88
C VAL A 462 15.60 30.08 -4.48
N VAL A 463 14.51 29.29 -4.38
CA VAL A 463 14.12 28.70 -3.10
C VAL A 463 15.18 27.73 -2.59
N ILE A 464 15.72 26.85 -3.46
CA ILE A 464 16.78 25.91 -3.09
C ILE A 464 18.03 26.64 -2.62
N ASP A 465 18.50 27.64 -3.36
CA ASP A 465 19.71 28.40 -2.97
C ASP A 465 19.54 29.00 -1.58
N LYS A 466 18.39 29.62 -1.30
CA LYS A 466 18.10 30.20 0.01
C LYS A 466 18.02 29.16 1.12
N VAL A 467 17.43 28.00 0.87
CA VAL A 467 17.32 26.92 1.85
C VAL A 467 18.67 26.25 2.10
N LYS A 468 19.53 26.07 1.07
CA LYS A 468 20.88 25.54 1.22
C LYS A 468 21.76 26.42 2.14
N ASN A 469 21.61 27.71 2.04
CA ASN A 469 22.36 28.67 2.87
C ASN A 469 21.82 28.77 4.32
N GLY A 470 20.70 28.11 4.63
CA GLY A 470 20.15 28.01 5.97
C GLY A 470 20.57 26.73 6.69
N GLU A 471 20.40 26.71 8.02
CA GLU A 471 20.77 25.57 8.87
C GLU A 471 19.57 24.88 9.50
N GLY A 472 19.75 23.63 9.92
CA GLY A 472 18.77 22.85 10.67
C GLY A 472 17.43 22.70 9.95
N ALA A 473 16.34 23.11 10.59
CA ALA A 473 14.98 23.00 10.05
C ALA A 473 14.54 24.24 9.24
N PHE A 474 15.43 25.20 8.99
CA PHE A 474 15.10 26.37 8.16
C PHE A 474 14.73 25.93 6.74
N GLY A 475 13.54 26.33 6.26
CA GLY A 475 13.03 25.93 4.97
C GLY A 475 11.95 26.87 4.44
N PHE A 476 11.39 26.54 3.28
CA PHE A 476 10.31 27.28 2.64
C PHE A 476 8.98 26.60 2.94
N ASN A 477 8.10 27.27 3.67
CA ASN A 477 6.73 26.85 3.88
C ASN A 477 5.90 27.28 2.65
N ALA A 478 5.60 26.34 1.78
CA ALA A 478 4.88 26.60 0.52
C ALA A 478 3.40 26.93 0.73
N GLU A 479 2.81 26.61 1.88
CA GLU A 479 1.44 27.02 2.24
C GLU A 479 1.35 28.52 2.49
N THR A 480 2.21 29.00 3.39
CA THR A 480 2.24 30.40 3.85
C THR A 480 3.13 31.31 3.01
N ASN A 481 3.99 30.73 2.13
CA ASN A 481 5.03 31.41 1.35
C ASN A 481 6.12 32.09 2.20
N VAL A 482 6.38 31.57 3.40
CA VAL A 482 7.34 32.12 4.36
C VAL A 482 8.55 31.19 4.52
N TYR A 483 9.74 31.78 4.75
CA TYR A 483 10.93 31.04 5.15
C TYR A 483 11.02 31.04 6.67
N GLU A 484 10.99 29.86 7.27
CA GLU A 484 10.92 29.68 8.72
C GLU A 484 11.48 28.32 9.17
N ASP A 485 11.50 28.08 10.48
CA ASP A 485 11.81 26.77 11.06
C ASP A 485 10.60 25.84 10.83
N LEU A 486 10.74 24.91 9.89
CA LEU A 486 9.62 24.04 9.46
C LEU A 486 9.16 23.08 10.56
N ILE A 487 10.05 22.63 11.47
CA ILE A 487 9.63 21.79 12.60
C ILE A 487 8.73 22.59 13.54
N LYS A 488 9.08 23.85 13.84
CA LYS A 488 8.24 24.72 14.69
C LYS A 488 6.92 25.07 14.01
N ALA A 489 6.95 25.26 12.69
CA ALA A 489 5.76 25.51 11.87
C ALA A 489 4.86 24.28 11.70
N GLY A 490 5.30 23.08 12.13
CA GLY A 490 4.57 21.84 11.99
C GLY A 490 4.71 21.18 10.62
N VAL A 491 5.56 21.71 9.72
CA VAL A 491 5.85 21.12 8.40
C VAL A 491 6.94 20.06 8.57
N ILE A 492 6.51 18.83 8.79
CA ILE A 492 7.36 17.70 9.15
C ILE A 492 7.03 16.48 8.30
N ASP A 493 8.04 15.68 7.95
CA ASP A 493 7.90 14.44 7.20
C ASP A 493 8.37 13.25 8.06
N PRO A 494 7.74 12.06 7.95
CA PRO A 494 8.24 10.84 8.57
C PRO A 494 9.59 10.45 7.96
N THR A 495 10.58 10.15 8.80
CA THR A 495 11.92 9.72 8.34
C THR A 495 11.85 8.48 7.45
N LYS A 496 11.01 7.51 7.81
CA LYS A 496 10.77 6.27 7.07
C LYS A 496 10.29 6.57 5.63
N VAL A 497 9.35 7.51 5.47
CA VAL A 497 8.81 7.91 4.15
C VAL A 497 9.91 8.51 3.27
N VAL A 498 10.65 9.50 3.77
CA VAL A 498 11.73 10.16 3.01
C VAL A 498 12.83 9.16 2.63
N ARG A 499 13.19 8.28 3.56
CA ARG A 499 14.20 7.25 3.36
C ARG A 499 13.82 6.25 2.28
N TYR A 500 12.61 5.68 2.35
CA TYR A 500 12.15 4.71 1.34
C TYR A 500 11.95 5.35 -0.03
N ALA A 501 11.45 6.59 -0.10
CA ALA A 501 11.36 7.32 -1.35
C ALA A 501 12.73 7.41 -2.05
N LEU A 502 13.79 7.78 -1.31
CA LEU A 502 15.14 7.87 -1.86
C LEU A 502 15.74 6.49 -2.21
N GLN A 503 15.56 5.49 -1.36
CA GLN A 503 16.09 4.14 -1.59
C GLN A 503 15.46 3.46 -2.81
N ASN A 504 14.14 3.49 -2.92
CA ASN A 504 13.43 2.88 -4.04
C ASN A 504 13.73 3.61 -5.35
N ALA A 505 13.75 4.94 -5.33
CA ALA A 505 14.15 5.75 -6.48
C ALA A 505 15.58 5.43 -6.94
N GLY A 506 16.54 5.40 -6.03
CA GLY A 506 17.95 5.10 -6.33
C GLY A 506 18.13 3.67 -6.86
N SER A 507 17.46 2.70 -6.28
CA SER A 507 17.52 1.30 -6.69
C SER A 507 17.03 1.10 -8.13
N VAL A 508 15.82 1.55 -8.45
CA VAL A 508 15.21 1.33 -9.77
C VAL A 508 15.90 2.20 -10.83
N ALA A 509 16.12 3.49 -10.56
CA ALA A 509 16.78 4.38 -11.53
C ALA A 509 18.20 3.90 -11.87
N SER A 510 18.96 3.39 -10.91
CA SER A 510 20.30 2.85 -11.17
C SER A 510 20.28 1.58 -12.00
N LEU A 511 19.25 0.72 -11.88
CA LEU A 511 19.06 -0.43 -12.76
C LEU A 511 18.74 0.01 -14.19
N MET A 512 17.85 0.98 -14.35
CA MET A 512 17.52 1.54 -15.66
C MET A 512 18.73 2.15 -16.36
N LEU A 513 19.65 2.80 -15.63
CA LEU A 513 20.88 3.36 -16.19
C LEU A 513 21.83 2.30 -16.75
N THR A 514 21.79 1.08 -16.20
CA THR A 514 22.63 -0.04 -16.66
C THR A 514 21.99 -0.85 -17.79
N THR A 515 20.78 -0.50 -18.24
CA THR A 515 20.07 -1.18 -19.32
C THR A 515 20.65 -0.78 -20.67
N GLU A 516 20.95 -1.77 -21.51
CA GLU A 516 21.51 -1.61 -22.84
C GLU A 516 20.53 -2.01 -23.94
N ALA A 517 19.65 -2.98 -23.67
CA ALA A 517 18.67 -3.49 -24.62
C ALA A 517 17.29 -3.59 -23.98
N MET A 518 16.27 -3.32 -24.78
CA MET A 518 14.85 -3.49 -24.43
C MET A 518 14.20 -4.44 -25.43
N VAL A 519 13.43 -5.40 -24.94
CA VAL A 519 12.76 -6.43 -25.73
C VAL A 519 11.24 -6.33 -25.52
N ALA A 520 10.51 -6.01 -26.58
CA ALA A 520 9.06 -5.93 -26.56
C ALA A 520 8.41 -6.91 -27.55
N GLU A 521 7.15 -7.21 -27.40
CA GLU A 521 6.38 -7.93 -28.40
C GLU A 521 6.08 -7.02 -29.59
N LYS A 522 6.36 -7.50 -30.80
CA LYS A 522 6.00 -6.76 -32.02
C LYS A 522 4.47 -6.65 -32.07
N PRO A 523 3.90 -5.45 -32.33
CA PRO A 523 2.48 -5.32 -32.53
C PRO A 523 2.03 -6.25 -33.66
N GLU A 524 0.91 -6.94 -33.48
CA GLU A 524 0.28 -7.66 -34.59
C GLU A 524 -0.27 -6.61 -35.57
N GLU A 525 0.20 -6.65 -36.83
CA GLU A 525 -0.42 -5.89 -37.91
C GLU A 525 -1.87 -6.40 -38.01
N LYS A 526 -2.84 -5.56 -37.64
CA LYS A 526 -4.23 -5.86 -37.95
C LYS A 526 -4.30 -6.01 -39.46
N PRO A 527 -4.78 -7.12 -40.02
CA PRO A 527 -4.94 -7.24 -41.46
C PRO A 527 -5.81 -6.05 -41.90
N GLU A 528 -5.27 -5.20 -42.78
CA GLU A 528 -6.06 -4.18 -43.49
C GLU A 528 -7.24 -4.90 -44.11
N MET A 529 -8.47 -4.63 -43.65
CA MET A 529 -9.67 -5.01 -44.39
C MET A 529 -9.57 -4.27 -45.73
N MET A 530 -9.19 -5.02 -46.77
CA MET A 530 -9.29 -4.53 -48.13
C MET A 530 -10.72 -4.04 -48.32
N PRO A 531 -10.93 -2.80 -48.80
CA PRO A 531 -12.25 -2.34 -49.22
C PRO A 531 -12.73 -3.31 -50.30
N GLY A 532 -13.84 -4.01 -49.99
CA GLY A 532 -14.41 -5.01 -50.87
C GLY A 532 -14.59 -4.45 -52.28
N ALA A 533 -13.92 -5.07 -53.25
CA ALA A 533 -14.17 -4.85 -54.69
C ALA A 533 -15.65 -5.13 -54.93
N GLY A 534 -16.41 -4.07 -55.18
CA GLY A 534 -17.77 -4.15 -55.62
C GLY A 534 -17.81 -4.89 -56.96
N GLY A 535 -18.16 -6.16 -56.91
CA GLY A 535 -18.47 -6.99 -58.07
C GLY A 535 -19.86 -6.66 -58.59
N MET A 536 -19.93 -5.90 -59.66
CA MET A 536 -21.08 -5.89 -60.60
C MET A 536 -21.30 -7.30 -61.13
N GLY A 537 -22.53 -7.78 -61.03
CA GLY A 537 -22.95 -9.01 -61.71
C GLY A 537 -24.45 -9.16 -61.64
N GLY A 538 -25.13 -8.60 -62.64
CA GLY A 538 -26.54 -8.70 -62.84
C GLY A 538 -26.94 -10.08 -63.33
N GLY A 539 -28.22 -10.34 -63.31
CA GLY A 539 -28.87 -11.31 -64.19
C GLY A 539 -29.92 -12.18 -63.57
N MET A 540 -31.15 -11.77 -63.68
CA MET A 540 -32.32 -12.51 -64.19
C MET A 540 -32.63 -13.93 -63.66
N GLY A 541 -33.87 -14.04 -63.22
CA GLY A 541 -34.72 -15.15 -63.75
C GLY A 541 -35.36 -16.07 -62.72
N GLY A 542 -36.66 -15.94 -62.61
CA GLY A 542 -37.55 -17.09 -62.64
C GLY A 542 -38.07 -17.66 -61.33
N GLY A 543 -39.26 -17.31 -60.98
CA GLY A 543 -40.50 -18.08 -60.98
C GLY A 543 -40.62 -19.30 -60.05
N GLY A 544 -41.71 -19.32 -59.30
CA GLY A 544 -42.32 -20.58 -58.86
C GLY A 544 -42.67 -20.67 -57.38
N MET A 545 -43.79 -20.17 -56.99
CA MET A 545 -45.01 -20.84 -56.48
C MET A 545 -44.86 -22.04 -55.54
N GLY A 546 -45.63 -21.91 -54.43
CA GLY A 546 -46.29 -23.00 -53.70
C GLY A 546 -45.63 -23.34 -52.39
N GLY A 547 -46.27 -23.29 -51.26
CA GLY A 547 -47.52 -23.68 -50.79
C GLY A 547 -47.41 -24.15 -49.36
N MET A 548 -48.26 -23.60 -48.57
CA MET A 548 -49.08 -24.19 -47.50
C MET A 548 -48.54 -25.23 -46.52
N GLY A 549 -48.91 -24.97 -45.28
CA GLY A 549 -49.24 -25.93 -44.21
C GLY A 549 -48.16 -26.02 -43.13
N GLY A 550 -48.38 -25.79 -41.90
CA GLY A 550 -49.51 -25.90 -41.03
C GLY A 550 -49.09 -26.61 -39.75
N MET A 551 -49.48 -26.02 -38.63
CA MET A 551 -49.74 -26.70 -37.34
C MET A 551 -48.65 -27.58 -36.71
N MET A 552 -48.14 -27.31 -35.62
CA MET A 552 -48.57 -27.40 -34.23
C MET A 552 -47.53 -26.74 -33.33
#